data_ba586e047d5ab16fbfa7e5659e3ba273
#
_entry.id   ba586e047d5ab16fbfa7e5659e3ba273
#
_cell.length_a   1.000
_cell.length_b   1.000
_cell.length_c   1.000
_cell.angle_alpha   90.00
_cell.angle_beta   90.00
_cell.angle_gamma   90.00
#
_symmetry.space_group_name_H-M   'P 1'
#
loop_
_entity.id
_entity.type
_entity.pdbx_description
1 polymer ?
#
loop_
_entity_poly.entity_id
_entity_poly.type
_entity_poly.pdbx_seq_one_letter_code
_entity_poly.pdbx_strand_id
1 'polypeptide(L)'
;NPNSGRYVWPMNILNFHIDGDPDRILEFGIRKVINAGYTGRDQASVQAHIDELKGKGIPAPEETPVYFPVFPQCVTQKEVHDVLHENDNTGEAEYVLLFHGKDVFVAAGNDHTDRKLEEVDIPKAKQLYPNFISRDVWRLEDVLDHWDSLELQSWIEKDGEKVLFQNGKLGALMGPQELIERIGKIVDLPDLDGLVVFSGTIASLFNIDYSPCFEVSINDPVKNRSLKLSTVFTPVSGWFLKKI
;
A
#
# COMPACT_ATOMS: atom_id res chain seq x y z
N ASN A 1 18.69 32.08 15.21
CA ASN A 1 18.97 32.16 13.79
C ASN A 1 17.66 32.30 13.02
N PRO A 2 17.31 33.47 12.47
CA PRO A 2 15.99 33.70 11.86
C PRO A 2 15.99 33.40 10.36
N ASN A 3 16.48 32.22 9.97
CA ASN A 3 16.44 31.76 8.58
C ASN A 3 16.34 30.23 8.48
N SER A 4 15.38 29.65 9.19
CA SER A 4 14.86 28.36 8.77
C SER A 4 13.77 28.65 7.73
N GLY A 5 14.17 28.97 6.51
CA GLY A 5 13.30 28.87 5.38
C GLY A 5 12.76 27.43 5.36
N ARG A 6 11.53 27.23 5.83
CA ARG A 6 10.84 25.97 5.63
C ARG A 6 10.72 25.82 4.12
N TYR A 7 11.50 24.94 3.53
CA TYR A 7 11.24 24.47 2.19
C TYR A 7 9.82 23.90 2.21
N VAL A 8 8.88 24.66 1.70
CA VAL A 8 7.54 24.17 1.45
C VAL A 8 7.65 23.35 0.17
N TRP A 9 7.90 22.07 0.31
CA TRP A 9 7.74 21.14 -0.80
C TRP A 9 6.30 21.25 -1.30
N PRO A 10 6.05 21.27 -2.62
CA PRO A 10 4.70 21.20 -3.12
C PRO A 10 4.05 19.93 -2.53
N MET A 11 3.01 20.13 -1.74
CA MET A 11 2.26 19.05 -1.12
C MET A 11 1.64 18.20 -2.23
N ASN A 12 1.79 16.88 -2.15
CA ASN A 12 1.05 15.98 -3.03
C ASN A 12 -0.41 16.00 -2.59
N ILE A 13 -1.30 16.51 -3.43
CA ILE A 13 -2.73 16.62 -3.16
C ILE A 13 -3.45 15.61 -4.04
N LEU A 14 -4.24 14.75 -3.42
CA LEU A 14 -5.09 13.78 -4.09
C LEU A 14 -6.56 14.07 -3.78
N ASN A 15 -7.44 13.78 -4.74
CA ASN A 15 -8.88 13.89 -4.57
C ASN A 15 -9.50 12.50 -4.51
N PHE A 16 -10.32 12.28 -3.50
CA PHE A 16 -11.03 11.02 -3.29
C PHE A 16 -12.53 11.24 -3.32
N HIS A 17 -13.27 10.23 -3.77
CA HIS A 17 -14.72 10.18 -3.69
C HIS A 17 -15.13 9.37 -2.46
N ILE A 18 -15.87 10.00 -1.55
CA ILE A 18 -16.37 9.31 -0.35
C ILE A 18 -17.53 8.42 -0.76
N ASP A 19 -17.45 7.14 -0.46
CA ASP A 19 -18.45 6.10 -0.81
C ASP A 19 -18.69 5.93 -2.33
N GLY A 20 -17.72 6.33 -3.18
CA GLY A 20 -17.85 6.31 -4.63
C GLY A 20 -18.78 7.40 -5.17
N ASP A 21 -19.18 8.37 -4.35
CA ASP A 21 -20.02 9.49 -4.75
C ASP A 21 -19.16 10.61 -5.34
N PRO A 22 -19.25 10.92 -6.64
CA PRO A 22 -18.43 11.94 -7.30
C PRO A 22 -18.71 13.38 -6.80
N ASP A 23 -19.84 13.60 -6.13
CA ASP A 23 -20.20 14.90 -5.56
C ASP A 23 -19.66 15.07 -4.12
N ARG A 24 -19.15 14.01 -3.50
CA ARG A 24 -18.55 14.01 -2.15
C ARG A 24 -17.05 13.87 -2.23
N ILE A 25 -16.37 14.96 -2.59
CA ILE A 25 -14.92 14.99 -2.79
C ILE A 25 -14.21 15.29 -1.48
N LEU A 26 -13.20 14.47 -1.16
CA LEU A 26 -12.20 14.72 -0.14
C LEU A 26 -10.90 15.18 -0.84
N GLU A 27 -10.56 16.47 -0.71
CA GLU A 27 -9.23 16.95 -1.07
C GLU A 27 -8.26 16.65 0.06
N PHE A 28 -7.24 15.82 -0.21
CA PHE A 28 -6.33 15.31 0.78
C PHE A 28 -4.88 15.68 0.47
N GLY A 29 -4.29 16.49 1.33
CA GLY A 29 -2.88 16.86 1.25
C GLY A 29 -1.99 15.87 2.00
N ILE A 30 -1.13 15.15 1.29
CA ILE A 30 -0.23 14.16 1.88
C ILE A 30 0.96 14.84 2.54
N ARG A 31 1.15 14.63 3.83
CA ARG A 31 2.27 15.16 4.61
C ARG A 31 3.32 14.10 4.95
N LYS A 32 2.88 12.91 5.28
CA LYS A 32 3.74 11.75 5.61
C LYS A 32 3.11 10.48 5.08
N VAL A 33 3.94 9.51 4.72
CA VAL A 33 3.51 8.18 4.28
C VAL A 33 4.32 7.13 5.01
N ILE A 34 3.65 6.08 5.46
CA ILE A 34 4.25 4.94 6.14
C ILE A 34 3.73 3.67 5.49
N ASN A 35 4.64 2.78 5.13
CA ASN A 35 4.32 1.39 4.82
C ASN A 35 4.62 0.54 6.06
N ALA A 36 3.61 -0.18 6.57
CA ALA A 36 3.79 -1.13 7.65
C ALA A 36 4.09 -2.52 7.10
N GLY A 37 5.02 -3.23 7.70
CA GLY A 37 5.37 -4.59 7.35
C GLY A 37 5.19 -5.55 8.52
N TYR A 38 5.05 -6.84 8.25
CA TYR A 38 4.88 -7.90 9.27
C TYR A 38 3.66 -7.68 10.18
N THR A 39 2.56 -7.25 9.59
CA THR A 39 1.31 -6.89 10.28
C THR A 39 0.30 -8.03 10.41
N GLY A 40 0.67 -9.25 10.05
CA GLY A 40 -0.19 -10.43 10.20
C GLY A 40 -0.62 -10.64 11.67
N ARG A 41 -1.89 -10.95 11.91
CA ARG A 41 -2.37 -11.29 13.26
C ARG A 41 -1.87 -12.65 13.74
N ASP A 42 -1.66 -13.59 12.83
CA ASP A 42 -1.04 -14.87 13.14
C ASP A 42 0.47 -14.71 13.28
N GLN A 43 0.92 -14.57 14.51
CA GLN A 43 2.34 -14.36 14.83
C GLN A 43 3.22 -15.55 14.45
N ALA A 44 2.68 -16.78 14.39
CA ALA A 44 3.42 -17.94 13.94
C ALA A 44 3.73 -17.85 12.43
N SER A 45 2.76 -17.43 11.63
CA SER A 45 2.95 -17.17 10.20
C SER A 45 3.91 -16.00 9.94
N VAL A 46 3.82 -14.93 10.74
CA VAL A 46 4.76 -13.80 10.66
C VAL A 46 6.19 -14.27 10.95
N GLN A 47 6.39 -15.03 12.01
CA GLN A 47 7.71 -15.57 12.36
C GLN A 47 8.28 -16.52 11.29
N ALA A 48 7.44 -17.39 10.74
CA ALA A 48 7.84 -18.28 9.64
C ALA A 48 8.32 -17.51 8.41
N HIS A 49 7.64 -16.42 8.07
CA HIS A 49 8.05 -15.53 6.96
C HIS A 49 9.38 -14.81 7.26
N ILE A 50 9.57 -14.32 8.48
CA ILE A 50 10.84 -13.72 8.91
C ILE A 50 11.99 -14.74 8.79
N ASP A 51 11.77 -15.98 9.21
CA ASP A 51 12.77 -17.04 9.16
C ASP A 51 13.11 -17.43 7.70
N GLU A 52 12.11 -17.44 6.81
CA GLU A 52 12.33 -17.64 5.37
C GLU A 52 13.23 -16.53 4.78
N LEU A 53 12.92 -15.26 5.04
CA LEU A 53 13.69 -14.12 4.56
C LEU A 53 15.12 -14.12 5.13
N LYS A 54 15.27 -14.48 6.41
CA LYS A 54 16.58 -14.66 7.03
C LYS A 54 17.41 -15.74 6.34
N GLY A 55 16.75 -16.83 5.90
CA GLY A 55 17.39 -17.88 5.10
C GLY A 55 17.89 -17.40 3.74
N LYS A 56 17.31 -16.32 3.21
CA LYS A 56 17.72 -15.63 1.98
C LYS A 56 18.74 -14.50 2.22
N GLY A 57 19.20 -14.32 3.47
CA GLY A 57 20.20 -13.31 3.85
C GLY A 57 19.63 -11.96 4.24
N ILE A 58 18.31 -11.79 4.32
CA ILE A 58 17.65 -10.57 4.78
C ILE A 58 17.66 -10.57 6.32
N PRO A 59 18.18 -9.52 6.98
CA PRO A 59 18.19 -9.44 8.44
C PRO A 59 16.78 -9.50 9.02
N ALA A 60 16.59 -10.27 10.07
CA ALA A 60 15.33 -10.25 10.82
C ALA A 60 15.14 -8.89 11.50
N PRO A 61 13.91 -8.34 11.52
CA PRO A 61 13.62 -7.11 12.26
C PRO A 61 13.78 -7.34 13.77
N GLU A 62 14.17 -6.29 14.50
CA GLU A 62 14.26 -6.34 15.98
C GLU A 62 12.88 -6.42 16.63
N GLU A 63 11.88 -5.77 16.02
CA GLU A 63 10.50 -5.73 16.48
C GLU A 63 9.53 -5.80 15.30
N THR A 64 8.32 -6.29 15.54
CA THR A 64 7.20 -6.27 14.59
C THR A 64 5.97 -5.58 15.19
N PRO A 65 5.20 -4.85 14.37
CA PRO A 65 5.40 -4.55 12.94
C PRO A 65 6.57 -3.60 12.70
N VAL A 66 7.11 -3.61 11.47
CA VAL A 66 8.11 -2.67 11.00
C VAL A 66 7.43 -1.52 10.25
N TYR A 67 8.03 -0.33 10.30
CA TYR A 67 7.48 0.85 9.63
C TYR A 67 8.54 1.47 8.72
N PHE A 68 8.20 1.62 7.45
CA PHE A 68 9.06 2.21 6.43
C PHE A 68 8.49 3.56 5.99
N PRO A 69 9.26 4.67 6.09
CA PRO A 69 8.84 5.94 5.54
C PRO A 69 8.88 5.90 4.01
N VAL A 70 7.84 6.44 3.38
CA VAL A 70 7.76 6.62 1.93
C VAL A 70 7.62 8.10 1.62
N PHE A 71 8.24 8.54 0.51
CA PHE A 71 8.11 9.93 0.08
C PHE A 71 6.65 10.22 -0.32
N PRO A 72 6.06 11.33 0.18
CA PRO A 72 4.69 11.70 -0.17
C PRO A 72 4.41 11.73 -1.68
N GLN A 73 5.40 12.10 -2.49
CA GLN A 73 5.32 12.15 -3.94
C GLN A 73 5.20 10.77 -4.60
N CYS A 74 5.55 9.70 -3.88
CA CYS A 74 5.43 8.32 -4.36
C CYS A 74 4.01 7.76 -4.21
N VAL A 75 3.05 8.47 -3.64
CA VAL A 75 1.65 8.03 -3.62
C VAL A 75 0.90 8.59 -4.81
N THR A 76 0.18 7.74 -5.55
CA THR A 76 -0.49 8.14 -6.78
C THR A 76 -1.80 7.40 -7.04
N GLN A 77 -2.69 8.05 -7.79
CA GLN A 77 -3.94 7.47 -8.34
C GLN A 77 -3.84 7.20 -9.85
N LYS A 78 -2.63 7.19 -10.41
CA LYS A 78 -2.42 6.91 -11.83
C LYS A 78 -2.75 5.45 -12.16
N GLU A 79 -3.39 5.25 -13.30
CA GLU A 79 -3.77 3.93 -13.80
C GLU A 79 -2.70 3.31 -14.71
N VAL A 80 -1.72 4.12 -15.16
CA VAL A 80 -0.59 3.67 -16.00
C VAL A 80 0.70 4.17 -15.38
N HIS A 81 1.68 3.30 -15.26
CA HIS A 81 3.00 3.63 -14.72
C HIS A 81 4.11 2.88 -15.43
N ASP A 82 5.23 3.57 -15.61
CA ASP A 82 6.42 2.97 -16.19
C ASP A 82 7.19 2.17 -15.12
N VAL A 83 7.68 0.98 -15.51
CA VAL A 83 8.58 0.14 -14.70
C VAL A 83 9.90 -0.07 -15.45
N LEU A 84 10.97 -0.38 -14.73
CA LEU A 84 12.28 -0.55 -15.36
C LEU A 84 12.32 -1.78 -16.26
N HIS A 85 11.81 -2.91 -15.76
CA HIS A 85 11.92 -4.22 -16.42
C HIS A 85 10.63 -5.02 -16.28
N GLU A 86 10.48 -6.07 -17.09
CA GLU A 86 9.44 -7.11 -16.98
C GLU A 86 9.84 -8.22 -15.99
N ASN A 87 10.58 -7.90 -14.94
CA ASN A 87 11.01 -8.83 -13.91
C ASN A 87 11.23 -8.12 -12.57
N ASP A 88 11.32 -8.90 -11.51
CA ASP A 88 11.69 -8.48 -10.16
C ASP A 88 10.82 -7.36 -9.56
N ASN A 89 9.60 -7.14 -10.08
CA ASN A 89 8.68 -6.17 -9.49
C ASN A 89 7.26 -6.69 -9.43
N THR A 90 6.61 -6.57 -8.27
CA THR A 90 5.26 -7.04 -8.02
C THR A 90 4.50 -6.10 -7.09
N GLY A 91 3.17 -6.13 -7.19
CA GLY A 91 2.28 -5.42 -6.29
C GLY A 91 2.02 -6.19 -4.99
N GLU A 92 1.59 -5.45 -3.99
CA GLU A 92 1.10 -5.92 -2.70
C GLU A 92 -0.23 -5.24 -2.40
N ALA A 93 -1.32 -6.03 -2.36
CA ALA A 93 -2.63 -5.51 -2.03
C ALA A 93 -2.73 -5.20 -0.53
N GLU A 94 -3.19 -4.00 -0.20
CA GLU A 94 -3.25 -3.48 1.15
C GLU A 94 -4.52 -2.67 1.40
N TYR A 95 -4.97 -2.59 2.64
CA TYR A 95 -5.80 -1.46 3.03
C TYR A 95 -4.93 -0.25 3.37
N VAL A 96 -5.45 0.93 3.15
CA VAL A 96 -4.74 2.18 3.42
C VAL A 96 -5.58 3.07 4.30
N LEU A 97 -4.97 3.64 5.34
CA LEU A 97 -5.60 4.63 6.20
C LEU A 97 -5.17 6.04 5.81
N LEU A 98 -6.14 6.94 5.69
CA LEU A 98 -5.96 8.35 5.39
C LEU A 98 -6.50 9.17 6.57
N PHE A 99 -5.66 9.99 7.19
CA PHE A 99 -6.03 10.81 8.34
C PHE A 99 -6.32 12.24 7.90
N HIS A 100 -7.55 12.69 8.07
CA HIS A 100 -8.00 14.03 7.68
C HIS A 100 -8.82 14.69 8.79
N GLY A 101 -8.23 15.65 9.46
CA GLY A 101 -8.83 16.27 10.63
C GLY A 101 -9.10 15.25 11.73
N LYS A 102 -10.38 15.04 12.05
CA LYS A 102 -10.82 14.03 13.04
C LYS A 102 -11.25 12.71 12.39
N ASP A 103 -11.38 12.70 11.09
CA ASP A 103 -11.88 11.55 10.33
C ASP A 103 -10.70 10.70 9.86
N VAL A 104 -10.93 9.39 9.81
CA VAL A 104 -10.03 8.43 9.16
C VAL A 104 -10.79 7.76 8.03
N PHE A 105 -10.15 7.67 6.86
CA PHE A 105 -10.73 7.02 5.71
C PHE A 105 -9.94 5.77 5.35
N VAL A 106 -10.60 4.83 4.69
CA VAL A 106 -10.05 3.57 4.19
C VAL A 106 -10.04 3.60 2.67
N ALA A 107 -8.90 3.28 2.07
CA ALA A 107 -8.73 3.08 0.64
C ALA A 107 -8.17 1.68 0.34
N ALA A 108 -8.31 1.23 -0.90
CA ALA A 108 -7.53 0.11 -1.43
C ALA A 108 -6.18 0.61 -1.91
N GLY A 109 -5.12 -0.13 -1.65
CA GLY A 109 -3.75 0.24 -2.01
C GLY A 109 -2.98 -0.89 -2.67
N ASN A 110 -1.92 -0.51 -3.38
CA ASN A 110 -0.91 -1.38 -3.93
C ASN A 110 0.48 -0.81 -3.62
N ASP A 111 1.22 -1.45 -2.73
CA ASP A 111 2.65 -1.19 -2.51
C ASP A 111 3.44 -1.94 -3.58
N HIS A 112 3.70 -1.25 -4.71
CA HIS A 112 4.45 -1.85 -5.82
C HIS A 112 5.95 -1.79 -5.54
N THR A 113 6.58 -2.96 -5.42
CA THR A 113 7.93 -3.08 -4.90
C THR A 113 8.85 -3.78 -5.90
N ASP A 114 10.07 -3.26 -6.04
CA ASP A 114 11.18 -3.98 -6.68
C ASP A 114 11.73 -5.04 -5.73
N ARG A 115 11.49 -6.31 -6.06
CA ARG A 115 11.81 -7.45 -5.19
C ARG A 115 13.31 -7.69 -5.07
N LYS A 116 14.06 -7.38 -6.12
CA LYS A 116 15.52 -7.54 -6.10
C LYS A 116 16.21 -6.50 -5.25
N LEU A 117 15.73 -5.25 -5.34
CA LEU A 117 16.23 -4.18 -4.48
C LEU A 117 15.80 -4.37 -3.02
N GLU A 118 14.62 -4.95 -2.78
CA GLU A 118 14.13 -5.26 -1.43
C GLU A 118 15.03 -6.24 -0.67
N GLU A 119 15.68 -7.18 -1.35
CA GLU A 119 16.68 -8.08 -0.77
C GLU A 119 17.90 -7.33 -0.21
N VAL A 120 18.15 -6.10 -0.68
CA VAL A 120 19.34 -5.31 -0.33
C VAL A 120 19.00 -4.15 0.60
N ASP A 121 17.92 -3.43 0.32
CA ASP A 121 17.54 -2.21 1.05
C ASP A 121 16.03 -1.97 0.91
N ILE A 122 15.25 -2.45 1.87
CA ILE A 122 13.79 -2.35 1.86
C ILE A 122 13.31 -0.89 1.73
N PRO A 123 13.81 0.08 2.52
CA PRO A 123 13.40 1.48 2.39
C PRO A 123 13.59 2.06 0.98
N LYS A 124 14.66 1.68 0.28
CA LYS A 124 14.89 2.13 -1.11
C LYS A 124 13.97 1.43 -2.09
N ALA A 125 13.75 0.13 -1.91
CA ALA A 125 12.83 -0.64 -2.76
C ALA A 125 11.41 -0.05 -2.76
N LYS A 126 10.95 0.42 -1.58
CA LYS A 126 9.65 1.08 -1.41
C LYS A 126 9.57 2.51 -1.99
N GLN A 127 10.71 3.08 -2.47
CA GLN A 127 10.74 4.40 -3.14
C GLN A 127 10.85 4.29 -4.66
N LEU A 128 11.31 3.15 -5.19
CA LEU A 128 11.59 3.02 -6.62
C LEU A 128 10.33 3.09 -7.46
N TYR A 129 9.27 2.42 -7.02
CA TYR A 129 7.95 2.48 -7.62
C TYR A 129 6.96 3.18 -6.70
N PRO A 130 5.89 3.78 -7.24
CA PRO A 130 4.87 4.40 -6.41
C PRO A 130 4.04 3.40 -5.62
N ASN A 131 3.50 3.91 -4.52
CA ASN A 131 2.34 3.32 -3.86
C ASN A 131 1.08 3.80 -4.57
N PHE A 132 0.29 2.90 -5.11
CA PHE A 132 -0.96 3.22 -5.78
C PHE A 132 -2.12 3.15 -4.80
N ILE A 133 -3.10 4.06 -4.96
CA ILE A 133 -4.25 4.15 -4.07
C ILE A 133 -5.53 4.38 -4.86
N SER A 134 -6.63 3.77 -4.41
CA SER A 134 -7.95 3.92 -5.04
C SER A 134 -8.44 5.38 -5.01
N ARG A 135 -9.31 5.72 -5.97
CA ARG A 135 -9.98 7.03 -5.99
C ARG A 135 -11.12 7.10 -4.99
N ASP A 136 -11.77 5.97 -4.72
CA ASP A 136 -12.86 5.87 -3.79
C ASP A 136 -12.34 5.51 -2.39
N VAL A 137 -12.99 6.06 -1.37
CA VAL A 137 -12.69 5.79 0.04
C VAL A 137 -13.97 5.60 0.83
N TRP A 138 -13.87 4.86 1.95
CA TRP A 138 -14.92 4.79 2.96
C TRP A 138 -14.47 5.50 4.23
N ARG A 139 -15.43 6.00 5.02
CA ARG A 139 -15.14 6.37 6.41
C ARG A 139 -14.80 5.10 7.21
N LEU A 140 -13.75 5.16 8.01
CA LEU A 140 -13.34 4.01 8.83
C LEU A 140 -14.48 3.59 9.78
N GLU A 141 -15.18 4.55 10.38
CA GLU A 141 -16.31 4.30 11.27
C GLU A 141 -17.44 3.48 10.65
N ASP A 142 -17.61 3.56 9.33
CA ASP A 142 -18.66 2.85 8.58
C ASP A 142 -18.39 1.35 8.40
N VAL A 143 -17.17 0.88 8.67
CA VAL A 143 -16.73 -0.50 8.44
C VAL A 143 -16.11 -1.16 9.67
N LEU A 144 -15.92 -0.43 10.77
CA LEU A 144 -15.24 -0.94 11.97
C LEU A 144 -15.95 -2.11 12.62
N ASP A 145 -17.27 -2.09 12.68
CA ASP A 145 -18.11 -3.11 13.35
C ASP A 145 -18.06 -4.47 12.64
N HIS A 146 -17.68 -4.48 11.35
CA HIS A 146 -17.56 -5.69 10.55
C HIS A 146 -16.21 -5.80 9.81
N TRP A 147 -15.20 -5.08 10.28
CA TRP A 147 -13.86 -5.00 9.69
C TRP A 147 -13.26 -6.35 9.28
N ASP A 148 -13.34 -7.32 10.18
CA ASP A 148 -12.75 -8.65 9.98
C ASP A 148 -13.42 -9.45 8.86
N SER A 149 -14.62 -9.05 8.42
CA SER A 149 -15.34 -9.66 7.30
C SER A 149 -14.99 -9.08 5.94
N LEU A 150 -14.35 -7.89 5.90
CA LEU A 150 -13.91 -7.26 4.64
C LEU A 150 -12.92 -8.18 3.92
N GLU A 151 -13.08 -8.30 2.60
CA GLU A 151 -12.26 -9.17 1.77
C GLU A 151 -11.25 -8.36 0.99
N LEU A 152 -9.96 -8.73 1.08
CA LEU A 152 -8.87 -8.17 0.31
C LEU A 152 -8.46 -9.13 -0.78
N GLN A 153 -8.54 -8.70 -2.02
CA GLN A 153 -8.22 -9.50 -3.19
C GLN A 153 -7.36 -8.72 -4.16
N SER A 154 -6.46 -9.42 -4.86
CA SER A 154 -5.75 -8.86 -6.01
C SER A 154 -5.71 -9.84 -7.17
N TRP A 155 -5.62 -9.27 -8.35
CA TRP A 155 -5.50 -10.00 -9.61
C TRP A 155 -4.31 -9.46 -10.40
N ILE A 156 -3.75 -10.35 -11.19
CA ILE A 156 -2.69 -10.08 -12.15
C ILE A 156 -3.11 -10.54 -13.53
N GLU A 157 -2.41 -10.07 -14.54
CA GLU A 157 -2.46 -10.65 -15.88
C GLU A 157 -1.32 -11.65 -16.04
N LYS A 158 -1.64 -12.87 -16.42
CA LYS A 158 -0.69 -13.93 -16.74
C LYS A 158 -1.15 -14.64 -18.01
N ASP A 159 -0.28 -14.71 -19.02
CA ASP A 159 -0.55 -15.33 -20.32
C ASP A 159 -1.81 -14.75 -21.02
N GLY A 160 -2.09 -13.44 -20.81
CA GLY A 160 -3.26 -12.75 -21.36
C GLY A 160 -4.57 -13.00 -20.61
N GLU A 161 -4.52 -13.71 -19.48
CA GLU A 161 -5.69 -13.98 -18.65
C GLU A 161 -5.58 -13.29 -17.28
N LYS A 162 -6.73 -12.84 -16.76
CA LYS A 162 -6.83 -12.31 -15.39
C LYS A 162 -6.85 -13.46 -14.40
N VAL A 163 -5.86 -13.50 -13.51
CA VAL A 163 -5.66 -14.56 -12.50
C VAL A 163 -5.71 -13.97 -11.10
N LEU A 164 -6.43 -14.62 -10.19
CA LEU A 164 -6.46 -14.27 -8.76
C LEU A 164 -5.07 -14.50 -8.15
N PHE A 165 -4.49 -13.45 -7.57
CA PHE A 165 -3.13 -13.47 -7.04
C PHE A 165 -3.07 -13.46 -5.51
N GLN A 166 -3.93 -12.67 -4.88
CA GLN A 166 -4.09 -12.65 -3.42
C GLN A 166 -5.57 -12.76 -3.07
N ASN A 167 -5.89 -13.46 -1.99
CA ASN A 167 -7.25 -13.61 -1.50
C ASN A 167 -7.26 -13.88 0.01
N GLY A 168 -7.87 -12.97 0.76
CA GLY A 168 -8.00 -13.10 2.20
C GLY A 168 -8.96 -12.08 2.78
N LYS A 169 -9.10 -12.13 4.10
CA LYS A 169 -9.90 -11.15 4.85
C LYS A 169 -8.99 -10.15 5.55
N LEU A 170 -9.44 -8.91 5.73
CA LEU A 170 -8.71 -7.90 6.51
C LEU A 170 -8.50 -8.33 7.96
N GLY A 171 -9.35 -9.24 8.48
CA GLY A 171 -9.16 -9.88 9.78
C GLY A 171 -7.85 -10.69 9.91
N ALA A 172 -7.16 -11.02 8.83
CA ALA A 172 -5.84 -11.65 8.87
C ALA A 172 -4.69 -10.66 9.17
N LEU A 173 -4.94 -9.37 8.98
CA LEU A 173 -3.99 -8.29 9.24
C LEU A 173 -4.30 -7.59 10.57
N MET A 174 -3.33 -6.84 11.08
CA MET A 174 -3.51 -5.94 12.21
C MET A 174 -4.71 -5.02 11.95
N GLY A 175 -5.59 -4.89 12.94
CA GLY A 175 -6.77 -4.03 12.81
C GLY A 175 -6.40 -2.55 12.81
N PRO A 176 -7.25 -1.69 12.21
CA PRO A 176 -6.94 -0.27 12.06
C PRO A 176 -6.75 0.44 13.41
N GLN A 177 -7.52 0.10 14.43
CA GLN A 177 -7.41 0.72 15.76
C GLN A 177 -6.04 0.45 16.40
N GLU A 178 -5.56 -0.80 16.34
CA GLU A 178 -4.23 -1.15 16.85
C GLU A 178 -3.14 -0.47 16.04
N LEU A 179 -3.25 -0.45 14.71
CA LEU A 179 -2.29 0.22 13.84
C LEU A 179 -2.22 1.73 14.13
N ILE A 180 -3.37 2.39 14.30
CA ILE A 180 -3.48 3.80 14.66
C ILE A 180 -2.79 4.07 16.01
N GLU A 181 -3.06 3.25 17.03
CA GLU A 181 -2.46 3.40 18.37
C GLU A 181 -0.94 3.29 18.31
N ARG A 182 -0.41 2.30 17.58
CA ARG A 182 1.03 2.08 17.45
C ARG A 182 1.72 3.22 16.71
N ILE A 183 1.15 3.65 15.58
CA ILE A 183 1.70 4.73 14.75
C ILE A 183 1.66 6.06 15.49
N GLY A 184 0.58 6.34 16.23
CA GLY A 184 0.47 7.56 17.04
C GLY A 184 1.57 7.72 18.10
N LYS A 185 2.25 6.63 18.47
CA LYS A 185 3.38 6.67 19.42
C LYS A 185 4.73 6.96 18.77
N ILE A 186 4.87 6.79 17.45
CA ILE A 186 6.15 6.87 16.76
C ILE A 186 6.21 7.98 15.71
N VAL A 187 5.08 8.51 15.27
CA VAL A 187 5.03 9.56 14.24
C VAL A 187 5.03 10.93 14.89
N ASP A 188 6.01 11.75 14.54
CA ASP A 188 6.04 13.17 14.89
C ASP A 188 5.07 13.97 14.00
N LEU A 189 3.79 13.86 14.31
CA LEU A 189 2.69 14.57 13.65
C LEU A 189 1.54 14.70 14.67
N PRO A 190 1.36 15.85 15.30
CA PRO A 190 0.54 15.98 16.52
C PRO A 190 -0.91 15.53 16.41
N ASP A 191 -1.50 15.68 15.23
CA ASP A 191 -2.91 15.37 14.97
C ASP A 191 -3.09 14.25 13.92
N LEU A 192 -1.98 13.65 13.45
CA LEU A 192 -1.92 12.68 12.34
C LEU A 192 -2.52 13.19 11.01
N ASP A 193 -3.00 14.43 10.94
CA ASP A 193 -3.61 15.00 9.74
C ASP A 193 -2.63 15.01 8.56
N GLY A 194 -3.08 14.50 7.40
CA GLY A 194 -2.24 14.34 6.21
C GLY A 194 -1.31 13.12 6.24
N LEU A 195 -1.46 12.22 7.22
CA LEU A 195 -0.77 10.94 7.26
C LEU A 195 -1.50 9.92 6.37
N VAL A 196 -0.71 9.14 5.61
CA VAL A 196 -1.14 7.97 4.85
C VAL A 196 -0.42 6.75 5.39
N VAL A 197 -1.15 5.68 5.68
CA VAL A 197 -0.58 4.44 6.20
C VAL A 197 -1.02 3.27 5.33
N PHE A 198 -0.08 2.61 4.70
CA PHE A 198 -0.25 1.32 4.05
C PHE A 198 -0.08 0.22 5.09
N SER A 199 -0.99 -0.74 5.09
CA SER A 199 -1.17 -1.68 6.21
C SER A 199 -0.20 -2.84 6.27
N GLY A 200 0.50 -3.11 5.20
CA GLY A 200 1.07 -4.43 4.92
C GLY A 200 0.07 -5.36 4.25
N THR A 201 0.57 -6.41 3.67
CA THR A 201 -0.17 -7.27 2.74
C THR A 201 -0.44 -8.67 3.29
N ILE A 202 -1.33 -9.40 2.62
CA ILE A 202 -1.57 -10.84 2.81
C ILE A 202 -0.71 -11.65 1.84
N ALA A 203 -0.48 -12.93 2.15
CA ALA A 203 0.30 -13.82 1.29
C ALA A 203 -0.32 -13.95 -0.11
N SER A 204 0.54 -14.02 -1.12
CA SER A 204 0.15 -14.38 -2.49
C SER A 204 -0.12 -15.88 -2.60
N LEU A 205 -0.98 -16.27 -3.54
CA LEU A 205 -1.32 -17.66 -3.82
C LEU A 205 -0.19 -18.40 -4.55
N PHE A 206 0.68 -17.67 -5.22
CA PHE A 206 1.86 -18.17 -5.93
C PHE A 206 2.87 -17.04 -6.18
N ASN A 207 4.08 -17.38 -6.55
CA ASN A 207 5.12 -16.40 -6.87
C ASN A 207 5.04 -16.01 -8.34
N ILE A 208 5.33 -14.72 -8.59
CA ILE A 208 5.54 -14.14 -9.92
C ILE A 208 6.72 -13.17 -9.87
N ASP A 209 7.33 -12.95 -11.03
CA ASP A 209 8.39 -11.96 -11.18
C ASP A 209 7.85 -10.60 -11.65
N TYR A 210 6.76 -10.62 -12.44
CA TYR A 210 6.16 -9.44 -13.04
C TYR A 210 4.75 -9.74 -13.55
N SER A 211 3.91 -8.71 -13.60
CA SER A 211 2.66 -8.69 -14.37
C SER A 211 2.44 -7.33 -15.01
N PRO A 212 1.94 -7.24 -16.26
CA PRO A 212 1.63 -5.98 -16.91
C PRO A 212 0.44 -5.24 -16.28
N CYS A 213 -0.32 -5.90 -15.41
CA CYS A 213 -1.45 -5.31 -14.72
C CYS A 213 -1.53 -5.83 -13.27
N PHE A 214 -1.88 -4.95 -12.35
CA PHE A 214 -2.17 -5.31 -10.97
C PHE A 214 -3.47 -4.63 -10.53
N GLU A 215 -4.44 -5.42 -10.14
CA GLU A 215 -5.72 -4.94 -9.64
C GLU A 215 -5.90 -5.30 -8.17
N VAL A 216 -6.48 -4.39 -7.39
CA VAL A 216 -6.82 -4.60 -5.99
C VAL A 216 -8.30 -4.30 -5.77
N SER A 217 -8.94 -5.10 -4.93
CA SER A 217 -10.28 -4.83 -4.43
C SER A 217 -10.35 -5.08 -2.92
N ILE A 218 -10.99 -4.17 -2.20
CA ILE A 218 -11.51 -4.42 -0.86
C ILE A 218 -13.03 -4.51 -0.98
N ASN A 219 -13.59 -5.69 -0.70
CA ASN A 219 -15.03 -5.93 -0.77
C ASN A 219 -15.64 -5.87 0.62
N ASP A 220 -16.73 -5.14 0.74
CA ASP A 220 -17.59 -5.08 1.93
C ASP A 220 -18.84 -5.94 1.68
N PRO A 221 -18.87 -7.19 2.15
CA PRO A 221 -20.01 -8.08 1.90
C PRO A 221 -21.26 -7.67 2.69
N VAL A 222 -21.11 -6.86 3.74
CA VAL A 222 -22.23 -6.42 4.59
C VAL A 222 -23.01 -5.30 3.90
N LYS A 223 -22.29 -4.33 3.32
CA LYS A 223 -22.90 -3.18 2.62
C LYS A 223 -22.93 -3.36 1.09
N ASN A 224 -22.48 -4.51 0.58
CA ASN A 224 -22.45 -4.84 -0.85
C ASN A 224 -21.81 -3.74 -1.70
N ARG A 225 -20.59 -3.34 -1.33
CA ARG A 225 -19.78 -2.31 -2.01
C ARG A 225 -18.31 -2.70 -2.08
N SER A 226 -17.53 -2.03 -2.91
CA SER A 226 -16.09 -2.32 -3.04
C SER A 226 -15.29 -1.07 -3.33
N LEU A 227 -14.06 -1.03 -2.77
CA LEU A 227 -13.00 -0.13 -3.22
C LEU A 227 -12.14 -0.87 -4.24
N LYS A 228 -11.78 -0.20 -5.33
CA LYS A 228 -11.00 -0.83 -6.41
C LYS A 228 -9.92 0.10 -6.92
N LEU A 229 -8.80 -0.48 -7.31
CA LEU A 229 -7.80 0.17 -8.13
C LEU A 229 -7.27 -0.81 -9.18
N SER A 230 -6.80 -0.29 -10.30
CA SER A 230 -6.12 -1.04 -11.34
C SER A 230 -4.98 -0.22 -11.88
N THR A 231 -3.82 -0.84 -12.06
CA THR A 231 -2.63 -0.20 -12.63
C THR A 231 -2.05 -1.07 -13.72
N VAL A 232 -1.79 -0.45 -14.86
CA VAL A 232 -1.07 -1.04 -15.99
C VAL A 232 0.38 -0.60 -15.95
N PHE A 233 1.31 -1.52 -16.13
CA PHE A 233 2.75 -1.28 -16.09
C PHE A 233 3.37 -1.36 -17.47
N THR A 234 4.18 -0.36 -17.83
CA THR A 234 4.86 -0.27 -19.12
C THR A 234 6.37 -0.34 -18.92
N PRO A 235 7.04 -1.41 -19.37
CA PRO A 235 8.49 -1.54 -19.21
C PRO A 235 9.26 -0.54 -20.08
N VAL A 236 10.11 0.29 -19.48
CA VAL A 236 10.96 1.25 -20.22
C VAL A 236 12.17 0.59 -20.86
N SER A 237 12.53 -0.62 -20.46
CA SER A 237 13.58 -1.42 -21.14
C SER A 237 13.29 -1.63 -22.64
N GLY A 238 12.01 -1.61 -23.05
CA GLY A 238 11.60 -1.68 -24.43
C GLY A 238 11.84 -0.42 -25.29
N TRP A 239 12.28 0.69 -24.68
CA TRP A 239 12.58 1.93 -25.43
C TRP A 239 13.83 1.84 -26.32
N PHE A 240 14.66 0.84 -26.10
CA PHE A 240 15.95 0.69 -26.77
C PHE A 240 15.91 -0.42 -27.82
N LEU A 241 16.49 -0.15 -29.00
CA LEU A 241 16.63 -1.13 -30.09
C LEU A 241 17.63 -2.26 -29.76
N LYS A 242 18.50 -2.04 -28.77
CA LYS A 242 19.44 -3.03 -28.25
C LYS A 242 19.24 -3.15 -26.75
N LYS A 243 19.33 -4.37 -26.22
CA LYS A 243 19.36 -4.55 -24.75
C LYS A 243 20.54 -3.79 -24.15
N ILE A 244 20.26 -2.98 -23.16
CA ILE A 244 21.23 -2.29 -22.31
C ILE A 244 21.54 -3.15 -21.10
#